data_9c902593f368567c5dbaa29e6e5d431d
#
_entry.id   9c902593f368567c5dbaa29e6e5d431d
#
_cell.length_a   1.000
_cell.length_b   1.000
_cell.length_c   1.000
_cell.angle_alpha   90.00
_cell.angle_beta   90.00
_cell.angle_gamma   90.00
#
_symmetry.space_group_name_H-M   'P 1'
#
loop_
_entity.id
_entity.type
_entity.pdbx_description
1 polymer ?
#
loop_
_entity_poly.entity_id
_entity_poly.type
_entity_poly.pdbx_seq_one_letter_code
_entity_poly.pdbx_strand_id
1 'polypeptide(L)'
;MKKILVLSAIVLMGCSSTSLVENRKNPDIVLFHANKVLIVGMASNPEARMDFETNMQKEFSKRNVEAMRSLDVFDVSFSNSRKTEKELDDVEQSLLNKDFDAILFTKVVGSEDKESFLKSISRWNNYQGRFNDDYLSHQDIYYDQGYYDKFTVYHAETTLYCICEGKERAMIWRGSIDISDPKNIQKTIKDYIKLVVMAMEDQDLIFIKEGKNEITGL
;
A
#
# COMPACT_ATOMS: atom_id res chain seq x y z
N MET A 1 61.12 -1.45 -0.77
CA MET A 1 60.07 -1.33 0.27
C MET A 1 58.79 -0.97 -0.43
N LYS A 2 57.92 -1.97 -0.68
CA LYS A 2 56.62 -1.78 -1.36
C LYS A 2 55.57 -1.40 -0.31
N LYS A 3 55.06 -0.17 -0.36
CA LYS A 3 53.93 0.27 0.48
C LYS A 3 52.65 -0.34 -0.11
N ILE A 4 52.11 -1.33 0.57
CA ILE A 4 50.79 -1.90 0.28
C ILE A 4 49.75 -0.92 0.84
N LEU A 5 49.08 -0.20 -0.05
CA LEU A 5 47.95 0.65 0.28
C LEU A 5 46.72 -0.26 0.37
N VAL A 6 46.35 -0.67 1.58
CA VAL A 6 45.10 -1.40 1.84
C VAL A 6 43.98 -0.40 1.79
N LEU A 7 43.31 -0.33 0.65
CA LEU A 7 42.06 0.45 0.49
C LEU A 7 40.93 -0.32 1.18
N SER A 8 40.66 0.04 2.45
CA SER A 8 39.53 -0.47 3.22
C SER A 8 38.26 0.06 2.60
N ALA A 9 37.59 -0.74 1.75
CA ALA A 9 36.26 -0.47 1.27
C ALA A 9 35.28 -0.62 2.45
N ILE A 10 34.95 0.48 3.12
CA ILE A 10 33.86 0.54 4.08
C ILE A 10 32.57 0.41 3.28
N VAL A 11 32.05 -0.81 3.22
CA VAL A 11 30.70 -1.08 2.74
C VAL A 11 29.74 -0.49 3.76
N LEU A 12 29.22 0.70 3.48
CA LEU A 12 28.13 1.30 4.22
C LEU A 12 26.88 0.46 3.93
N MET A 13 26.68 -0.61 4.69
CA MET A 13 25.39 -1.30 4.77
C MET A 13 24.42 -0.32 5.41
N GLY A 14 23.69 0.42 4.58
CA GLY A 14 22.57 1.22 5.04
C GLY A 14 21.53 0.26 5.60
N CYS A 15 21.38 0.24 6.93
CA CYS A 15 20.26 -0.46 7.57
C CYS A 15 18.96 0.12 7.03
N SER A 16 18.25 -0.65 6.21
CA SER A 16 16.86 -0.35 5.89
C SER A 16 16.01 -0.67 7.11
N SER A 17 15.15 0.26 7.52
CA SER A 17 14.18 0.04 8.60
C SER A 17 12.92 -0.69 8.11
N THR A 18 12.89 -1.12 6.85
CA THR A 18 11.74 -1.76 6.22
C THR A 18 12.15 -3.06 5.55
N SER A 19 11.34 -4.10 5.68
CA SER A 19 11.52 -5.39 5.00
C SER A 19 10.18 -5.95 4.54
N LEU A 20 10.13 -6.43 3.30
CA LEU A 20 8.96 -7.13 2.77
C LEU A 20 8.84 -8.49 3.48
N VAL A 21 7.70 -8.72 4.13
CA VAL A 21 7.43 -9.95 4.89
C VAL A 21 6.62 -10.92 4.05
N GLU A 22 5.60 -10.41 3.39
CA GLU A 22 4.68 -11.21 2.59
C GLU A 22 4.14 -10.35 1.46
N ASN A 23 3.92 -10.95 0.28
CA ASN A 23 3.09 -10.38 -0.77
C ASN A 23 2.34 -11.49 -1.49
N ARG A 24 1.08 -11.23 -1.81
CA ARG A 24 0.20 -12.20 -2.46
C ARG A 24 -0.67 -11.53 -3.50
N LYS A 25 -0.59 -12.07 -4.70
CA LYS A 25 -1.54 -11.76 -5.78
C LYS A 25 -2.69 -12.74 -5.74
N ASN A 26 -3.89 -12.26 -6.04
CA ASN A 26 -5.06 -13.12 -6.25
C ASN A 26 -4.77 -14.08 -7.42
N PRO A 27 -4.82 -15.41 -7.21
CA PRO A 27 -4.47 -16.38 -8.25
C PRO A 27 -5.42 -16.37 -9.45
N ASP A 28 -6.65 -15.88 -9.25
CA ASP A 28 -7.65 -15.77 -10.33
C ASP A 28 -7.39 -14.56 -11.26
N ILE A 29 -6.45 -13.69 -10.88
CA ILE A 29 -6.08 -12.50 -11.65
C ILE A 29 -4.75 -12.75 -12.37
N VAL A 30 -4.81 -13.04 -13.66
CA VAL A 30 -3.60 -13.25 -14.48
C VAL A 30 -2.92 -11.91 -14.74
N LEU A 31 -3.66 -10.93 -15.23
CA LEU A 31 -3.20 -9.60 -15.57
C LEU A 31 -4.19 -8.56 -15.06
N PHE A 32 -3.69 -7.48 -14.47
CA PHE A 32 -4.50 -6.35 -14.04
C PHE A 32 -3.83 -5.04 -14.46
N HIS A 33 -4.53 -4.25 -15.24
CA HIS A 33 -4.14 -2.90 -15.63
C HIS A 33 -5.16 -1.91 -15.10
N ALA A 34 -4.74 -1.06 -14.18
CA ALA A 34 -5.55 0.06 -13.76
C ALA A 34 -5.31 1.26 -14.68
N ASN A 35 -6.38 1.94 -15.07
CA ASN A 35 -6.29 3.20 -15.79
C ASN A 35 -6.13 4.37 -14.82
N LYS A 36 -6.88 4.33 -13.71
CA LYS A 36 -6.89 5.41 -12.71
C LYS A 36 -7.02 4.87 -11.29
N VAL A 37 -6.01 5.14 -10.48
CA VAL A 37 -5.86 4.59 -9.13
C VAL A 37 -6.08 5.68 -8.08
N LEU A 38 -6.94 5.41 -7.11
CA LEU A 38 -7.01 6.19 -5.87
C LEU A 38 -5.96 5.67 -4.89
N ILE A 39 -5.10 6.55 -4.39
CA ILE A 39 -4.12 6.23 -3.35
C ILE A 39 -4.67 6.70 -2.01
N VAL A 40 -4.81 5.76 -1.07
CA VAL A 40 -5.31 6.01 0.28
C VAL A 40 -4.27 5.57 1.31
N GLY A 41 -3.80 6.52 2.11
CA GLY A 41 -2.94 6.26 3.26
C GLY A 41 -3.73 6.36 4.57
N MET A 42 -3.90 5.26 5.30
CA MET A 42 -4.54 5.25 6.61
C MET A 42 -3.46 5.25 7.70
N ALA A 43 -3.17 6.45 8.20
CA ALA A 43 -2.24 6.69 9.29
C ALA A 43 -2.75 7.83 10.15
N SER A 44 -2.50 7.78 11.47
CA SER A 44 -2.92 8.84 12.39
C SER A 44 -2.11 10.13 12.24
N ASN A 45 -0.88 10.05 11.69
CA ASN A 45 -0.03 11.21 11.44
C ASN A 45 -0.35 11.83 10.07
N PRO A 46 -0.92 13.06 9.99
CA PRO A 46 -1.30 13.69 8.74
C PRO A 46 -0.12 13.98 7.79
N GLU A 47 1.06 14.31 8.32
CA GLU A 47 2.26 14.57 7.52
C GLU A 47 2.76 13.28 6.86
N ALA A 48 2.82 12.18 7.63
CA ALA A 48 3.19 10.87 7.10
C ALA A 48 2.23 10.40 6.01
N ARG A 49 0.91 10.62 6.19
CA ARG A 49 -0.10 10.34 5.18
C ARG A 49 0.13 11.15 3.91
N MET A 50 0.32 12.45 4.05
CA MET A 50 0.56 13.36 2.91
C MET A 50 1.83 12.98 2.15
N ASP A 51 2.92 12.70 2.87
CA ASP A 51 4.19 12.26 2.27
C ASP A 51 4.05 10.94 1.53
N PHE A 52 3.35 9.97 2.14
CA PHE A 52 3.09 8.67 1.52
C PHE A 52 2.28 8.82 0.23
N GLU A 53 1.08 9.44 0.29
CA GLU A 53 0.20 9.58 -0.87
C GLU A 53 0.87 10.36 -2.00
N THR A 54 1.62 11.42 -1.66
CA THR A 54 2.33 12.25 -2.65
C THR A 54 3.47 11.48 -3.34
N ASN A 55 4.27 10.74 -2.60
CA ASN A 55 5.39 10.01 -3.19
C ASN A 55 4.90 8.77 -3.96
N MET A 56 3.86 8.09 -3.48
CA MET A 56 3.25 6.98 -4.21
C MET A 56 2.64 7.44 -5.54
N GLN A 57 1.91 8.57 -5.54
CA GLN A 57 1.38 9.18 -6.76
C GLN A 57 2.51 9.45 -7.78
N LYS A 58 3.64 9.99 -7.34
CA LYS A 58 4.80 10.22 -8.21
C LYS A 58 5.36 8.93 -8.82
N GLU A 59 5.40 7.84 -8.06
CA GLU A 59 5.87 6.55 -8.56
C GLU A 59 4.94 5.95 -9.63
N PHE A 60 3.63 6.10 -9.46
CA PHE A 60 2.65 5.70 -10.47
C PHE A 60 2.76 6.56 -11.73
N SER A 61 2.86 7.88 -11.58
CA SER A 61 3.01 8.82 -12.70
C SER A 61 4.27 8.56 -13.53
N LYS A 62 5.40 8.19 -12.91
CA LYS A 62 6.63 7.78 -13.62
C LYS A 62 6.42 6.55 -14.51
N ARG A 63 5.39 5.76 -14.25
CA ARG A 63 5.05 4.51 -14.95
C ARG A 63 3.82 4.66 -15.85
N ASN A 64 3.45 5.92 -16.15
CA ASN A 64 2.30 6.27 -16.99
C ASN A 64 0.96 5.74 -16.47
N VAL A 65 0.82 5.54 -15.15
CA VAL A 65 -0.44 5.21 -14.50
C VAL A 65 -1.04 6.48 -13.91
N GLU A 66 -2.28 6.82 -14.26
CA GLU A 66 -2.98 7.93 -13.63
C GLU A 66 -3.27 7.57 -12.16
N ALA A 67 -2.85 8.42 -11.24
CA ALA A 67 -3.09 8.22 -9.82
C ALA A 67 -3.45 9.52 -9.13
N MET A 68 -4.42 9.45 -8.21
CA MET A 68 -4.83 10.60 -7.41
C MET A 68 -4.75 10.26 -5.93
N ARG A 69 -4.34 11.23 -5.14
CA ARG A 69 -4.31 11.10 -3.68
C ARG A 69 -5.74 11.22 -3.14
N SER A 70 -6.04 10.45 -2.11
CA SER A 70 -7.32 10.58 -1.41
C SER A 70 -7.50 11.99 -0.81
N LEU A 71 -6.41 12.64 -0.44
CA LEU A 71 -6.38 14.03 0.05
C LEU A 71 -6.85 15.07 -0.98
N ASP A 72 -6.76 14.76 -2.28
CA ASP A 72 -7.23 15.66 -3.35
C ASP A 72 -8.65 15.33 -3.82
N VAL A 73 -9.11 14.10 -3.57
CA VAL A 73 -10.43 13.62 -4.02
C VAL A 73 -11.51 13.87 -2.99
N PHE A 74 -11.15 13.78 -1.71
CA PHE A 74 -12.06 13.98 -0.58
C PHE A 74 -11.66 15.22 0.20
N ASP A 75 -12.68 15.93 0.67
CA ASP A 75 -12.43 17.06 1.56
C ASP A 75 -12.01 16.61 2.97
N VAL A 76 -11.52 17.56 3.77
CA VAL A 76 -11.04 17.31 5.13
C VAL A 76 -12.15 16.72 6.02
N SER A 77 -13.41 17.04 5.73
CA SER A 77 -14.56 16.54 6.52
C SER A 77 -14.74 15.04 6.38
N PHE A 78 -14.32 14.45 5.25
CA PHE A 78 -14.42 13.02 5.05
C PHE A 78 -13.62 12.22 6.10
N SER A 79 -12.42 12.65 6.45
CA SER A 79 -11.59 11.98 7.46
C SER A 79 -11.89 12.37 8.91
N ASN A 80 -12.87 13.24 9.17
CA ASN A 80 -13.17 13.72 10.50
C ASN A 80 -14.20 12.87 11.28
N SER A 81 -14.84 11.90 10.64
CA SER A 81 -15.83 11.02 11.27
C SER A 81 -15.76 9.60 10.75
N ARG A 82 -16.08 8.65 11.61
CA ARG A 82 -16.23 7.24 11.22
C ARG A 82 -17.22 7.11 10.07
N LYS A 83 -16.94 6.20 9.16
CA LYS A 83 -17.78 5.91 8.00
C LYS A 83 -18.64 4.69 8.26
N THR A 84 -19.80 4.70 7.66
CA THR A 84 -20.71 3.55 7.56
C THR A 84 -20.47 2.82 6.23
N GLU A 85 -20.91 1.59 6.12
CA GLU A 85 -20.84 0.81 4.89
C GLU A 85 -21.51 1.56 3.72
N LYS A 86 -22.69 2.13 3.96
CA LYS A 86 -23.42 2.90 2.94
C LYS A 86 -22.62 4.11 2.44
N GLU A 87 -21.98 4.87 3.33
CA GLU A 87 -21.14 6.01 2.92
C GLU A 87 -19.95 5.57 2.08
N LEU A 88 -19.38 4.41 2.36
CA LEU A 88 -18.28 3.86 1.55
C LEU A 88 -18.77 3.32 0.20
N ASP A 89 -19.97 2.73 0.14
CA ASP A 89 -20.60 2.35 -1.13
C ASP A 89 -20.86 3.59 -2.01
N ASP A 90 -21.36 4.68 -1.42
CA ASP A 90 -21.56 5.96 -2.11
C ASP A 90 -20.20 6.53 -2.62
N VAL A 91 -19.13 6.39 -1.83
CA VAL A 91 -17.77 6.76 -2.23
C VAL A 91 -17.29 5.94 -3.41
N GLU A 92 -17.38 4.62 -3.35
CA GLU A 92 -16.97 3.75 -4.47
C GLU A 92 -17.76 4.09 -5.75
N GLN A 93 -19.06 4.33 -5.65
CA GLN A 93 -19.87 4.74 -6.80
C GLN A 93 -19.43 6.10 -7.35
N SER A 94 -19.09 7.06 -6.48
CA SER A 94 -18.54 8.35 -6.89
C SER A 94 -17.19 8.23 -7.58
N LEU A 95 -16.35 7.29 -7.15
CA LEU A 95 -15.06 7.00 -7.79
C LEU A 95 -15.24 6.39 -9.19
N LEU A 96 -16.15 5.41 -9.34
CA LEU A 96 -16.51 4.83 -10.64
C LEU A 96 -17.01 5.90 -11.61
N ASN A 97 -17.84 6.83 -11.16
CA ASN A 97 -18.33 7.95 -11.98
C ASN A 97 -17.23 8.95 -12.39
N LYS A 98 -16.04 8.85 -11.80
CA LYS A 98 -14.84 9.63 -12.12
C LYS A 98 -13.76 8.77 -12.80
N ASP A 99 -14.14 7.63 -13.35
CA ASP A 99 -13.28 6.69 -14.09
C ASP A 99 -12.17 6.04 -13.25
N PHE A 100 -12.31 6.01 -11.91
CA PHE A 100 -11.41 5.19 -11.10
C PHE A 100 -11.79 3.71 -11.26
N ASP A 101 -10.80 2.87 -11.40
CA ASP A 101 -10.96 1.42 -11.51
C ASP A 101 -10.18 0.64 -10.43
N ALA A 102 -9.34 1.32 -9.66
CA ALA A 102 -8.61 0.71 -8.57
C ALA A 102 -8.43 1.63 -7.35
N ILE A 103 -8.30 1.01 -6.17
CA ILE A 103 -7.90 1.66 -4.92
C ILE A 103 -6.64 0.96 -4.39
N LEU A 104 -5.56 1.72 -4.23
CA LEU A 104 -4.39 1.31 -3.47
C LEU A 104 -4.55 1.80 -2.03
N PHE A 105 -4.85 0.87 -1.13
CA PHE A 105 -5.12 1.17 0.27
C PHE A 105 -3.94 0.73 1.15
N THR A 106 -3.31 1.67 1.81
CA THR A 106 -2.20 1.41 2.75
C THR A 106 -2.59 1.82 4.15
N LYS A 107 -2.37 0.92 5.10
CA LYS A 107 -2.62 1.16 6.53
C LYS A 107 -1.42 0.74 7.37
N VAL A 108 -1.19 1.44 8.46
CA VAL A 108 -0.20 1.05 9.48
C VAL A 108 -0.94 0.36 10.62
N VAL A 109 -0.72 -0.93 10.75
CA VAL A 109 -1.42 -1.79 11.72
C VAL A 109 -0.50 -2.10 12.89
N GLY A 110 -1.03 -2.01 14.11
CA GLY A 110 -0.34 -2.43 15.32
C GLY A 110 -0.56 -3.91 15.61
N SER A 111 0.43 -4.53 16.24
CA SER A 111 0.36 -5.90 16.73
C SER A 111 0.97 -5.99 18.14
N GLU A 112 0.45 -6.89 18.98
CA GLU A 112 0.97 -7.08 20.34
C GLU A 112 2.43 -7.57 20.29
N ASP A 113 2.71 -8.49 19.37
CA ASP A 113 4.03 -9.05 19.14
C ASP A 113 4.19 -9.54 17.68
N LYS A 114 5.42 -9.94 17.35
CA LYS A 114 5.76 -10.40 15.99
C LYS A 114 5.07 -11.73 15.63
N GLU A 115 4.81 -12.60 16.60
CA GLU A 115 4.14 -13.89 16.36
C GLU A 115 2.66 -13.69 16.03
N SER A 116 1.98 -12.79 16.73
CA SER A 116 0.59 -12.39 16.44
C SER A 116 0.48 -11.78 15.04
N PHE A 117 1.44 -10.95 14.65
CA PHE A 117 1.53 -10.40 13.30
C PHE A 117 1.69 -11.50 12.25
N LEU A 118 2.64 -12.42 12.40
CA LEU A 118 2.86 -13.51 11.44
C LEU A 118 1.65 -14.44 11.35
N LYS A 119 0.95 -14.68 12.45
CA LYS A 119 -0.32 -15.44 12.46
C LYS A 119 -1.43 -14.72 11.70
N SER A 120 -1.49 -13.39 11.77
CA SER A 120 -2.46 -12.61 10.99
C SER A 120 -2.22 -12.78 9.51
N ILE A 121 -0.98 -12.68 9.06
CA ILE A 121 -0.58 -12.88 7.65
C ILE A 121 -0.92 -14.28 7.17
N SER A 122 -0.68 -15.33 7.99
CA SER A 122 -0.96 -16.71 7.59
C SER A 122 -2.44 -16.99 7.30
N ARG A 123 -3.34 -16.13 7.77
CA ARG A 123 -4.78 -16.20 7.49
C ARG A 123 -5.20 -15.50 6.20
N TRP A 124 -4.27 -14.90 5.47
CA TRP A 124 -4.55 -14.16 4.22
C TRP A 124 -4.86 -15.08 3.02
N ASN A 125 -5.73 -16.06 3.22
CA ASN A 125 -6.13 -16.97 2.15
C ASN A 125 -7.42 -16.55 1.43
N ASN A 126 -8.08 -15.49 1.91
CA ASN A 126 -9.33 -15.00 1.32
C ASN A 126 -9.08 -13.75 0.49
N TYR A 127 -9.27 -13.87 -0.83
CA TYR A 127 -9.16 -12.77 -1.80
C TYR A 127 -10.50 -12.09 -2.12
N GLN A 128 -11.57 -12.48 -1.43
CA GLN A 128 -12.91 -11.92 -1.62
C GLN A 128 -13.16 -10.64 -0.79
N GLY A 129 -12.17 -10.21 0.00
CA GLY A 129 -12.27 -9.00 0.81
C GLY A 129 -12.49 -7.77 -0.07
N ARG A 130 -13.44 -6.92 0.31
CA ARG A 130 -13.74 -5.64 -0.34
C ARG A 130 -13.00 -4.50 0.37
N PHE A 131 -12.77 -3.41 -0.34
CA PHE A 131 -12.20 -2.18 0.24
C PHE A 131 -13.00 -1.68 1.44
N ASN A 132 -14.34 -1.68 1.35
CA ASN A 132 -15.22 -1.21 2.42
C ASN A 132 -15.01 -1.99 3.72
N ASP A 133 -14.94 -3.32 3.65
CA ASP A 133 -14.75 -4.18 4.83
C ASP A 133 -13.39 -3.92 5.49
N ASP A 134 -12.36 -3.76 4.68
CA ASP A 134 -11.01 -3.47 5.16
C ASP A 134 -10.92 -2.07 5.78
N TYR A 135 -11.54 -1.07 5.16
CA TYR A 135 -11.61 0.29 5.70
C TYR A 135 -12.35 0.32 7.04
N LEU A 136 -13.55 -0.27 7.11
CA LEU A 136 -14.39 -0.27 8.32
C LEU A 136 -13.70 -0.95 9.50
N SER A 137 -13.02 -2.07 9.24
CA SER A 137 -12.32 -2.83 10.29
C SER A 137 -11.08 -2.12 10.85
N HIS A 138 -10.50 -1.16 10.12
CA HIS A 138 -9.28 -0.46 10.51
C HIS A 138 -9.45 1.05 10.73
N GLN A 139 -10.64 1.60 10.57
CA GLN A 139 -10.84 3.05 10.68
C GLN A 139 -10.47 3.65 12.04
N ASP A 140 -10.31 2.81 13.09
CA ASP A 140 -9.79 3.23 14.39
C ASP A 140 -8.37 3.84 14.29
N ILE A 141 -7.60 3.47 13.28
CA ILE A 141 -6.29 4.08 12.99
C ILE A 141 -6.41 5.60 12.83
N TYR A 142 -7.51 6.10 12.26
CA TYR A 142 -7.75 7.53 12.12
C TYR A 142 -8.34 8.17 13.38
N TYR A 143 -9.24 7.46 14.07
CA TYR A 143 -10.16 8.08 15.03
C TYR A 143 -9.82 7.78 16.50
N ASP A 144 -8.97 6.79 16.76
CA ASP A 144 -8.48 6.49 18.10
C ASP A 144 -7.09 7.10 18.31
N GLN A 145 -7.01 8.19 19.06
CA GLN A 145 -5.74 8.87 19.36
C GLN A 145 -4.74 7.98 20.11
N GLY A 146 -5.23 7.01 20.88
CA GLY A 146 -4.43 6.01 21.60
C GLY A 146 -4.21 4.72 20.82
N TYR A 147 -4.55 4.67 19.53
CA TYR A 147 -4.46 3.42 18.76
C TYR A 147 -3.08 2.77 18.86
N TYR A 148 -2.03 3.54 18.62
CA TYR A 148 -0.66 3.01 18.61
C TYR A 148 -0.10 2.73 20.01
N ASP A 149 -0.62 3.33 21.07
CA ASP A 149 -0.15 3.09 22.43
C ASP A 149 -0.46 1.66 22.91
N LYS A 150 -1.31 0.95 22.22
CA LYS A 150 -1.76 -0.41 22.55
C LYS A 150 -0.82 -1.50 22.04
N PHE A 151 0.13 -1.16 21.17
CA PHE A 151 0.92 -2.11 20.42
C PHE A 151 2.42 -1.91 20.60
N THR A 152 3.19 -2.97 20.41
CA THR A 152 4.66 -2.95 20.49
C THR A 152 5.34 -3.19 19.13
N VAL A 153 4.61 -3.71 18.16
CA VAL A 153 5.08 -3.97 16.80
C VAL A 153 4.17 -3.28 15.80
N TYR A 154 4.75 -2.66 14.80
CA TYR A 154 4.03 -2.00 13.73
C TYR A 154 4.47 -2.55 12.39
N HIS A 155 3.52 -2.68 11.49
CA HIS A 155 3.78 -3.04 10.11
C HIS A 155 2.83 -2.27 9.20
N ALA A 156 3.22 -2.09 7.96
CA ALA A 156 2.36 -1.47 6.98
C ALA A 156 1.84 -2.54 6.01
N GLU A 157 0.54 -2.52 5.80
CA GLU A 157 -0.14 -3.35 4.81
C GLU A 157 -0.61 -2.48 3.67
N THR A 158 -0.30 -2.89 2.43
CA THR A 158 -0.88 -2.30 1.22
C THR A 158 -1.70 -3.34 0.51
N THR A 159 -2.92 -2.96 0.17
CA THR A 159 -3.85 -3.80 -0.62
C THR A 159 -4.28 -3.03 -1.86
N LEU A 160 -4.25 -3.70 -3.00
CA LEU A 160 -4.82 -3.20 -4.26
C LEU A 160 -6.19 -3.84 -4.45
N TYR A 161 -7.21 -3.02 -4.57
CA TYR A 161 -8.57 -3.42 -4.86
C TYR A 161 -8.98 -2.99 -6.27
N CYS A 162 -9.67 -3.87 -7.01
CA CYS A 162 -10.47 -3.48 -8.17
C CYS A 162 -11.83 -2.98 -7.68
N ILE A 163 -12.23 -1.83 -8.19
CA ILE A 163 -13.61 -1.32 -8.08
C ILE A 163 -14.29 -1.33 -9.45
N CYS A 164 -13.80 -2.18 -10.35
CA CYS A 164 -14.18 -2.25 -11.75
C CYS A 164 -15.69 -2.48 -11.93
N GLU A 165 -16.27 -1.77 -12.88
CA GLU A 165 -17.69 -1.91 -13.23
C GLU A 165 -17.96 -3.33 -13.77
N GLY A 166 -19.06 -3.93 -13.32
CA GLY A 166 -19.50 -5.26 -13.80
C GLY A 166 -18.66 -6.45 -13.35
N LYS A 167 -17.65 -6.25 -12.49
CA LYS A 167 -16.86 -7.31 -11.86
C LYS A 167 -17.06 -7.30 -10.35
N GLU A 168 -16.85 -8.47 -9.71
CA GLU A 168 -16.79 -8.50 -8.25
C GLU A 168 -15.66 -7.60 -7.77
N ARG A 169 -15.97 -6.69 -6.85
CA ARG A 169 -15.02 -5.78 -6.21
C ARG A 169 -14.09 -6.60 -5.33
N ALA A 170 -12.99 -7.04 -5.91
CA ALA A 170 -12.11 -8.02 -5.31
C ALA A 170 -10.74 -7.44 -4.99
N MET A 171 -10.11 -8.03 -4.01
CA MET A 171 -8.70 -7.82 -3.73
C MET A 171 -7.85 -8.43 -4.86
N ILE A 172 -7.02 -7.60 -5.48
CA ILE A 172 -6.09 -7.99 -6.54
C ILE A 172 -4.77 -8.45 -5.96
N TRP A 173 -4.27 -7.70 -4.97
CA TRP A 173 -2.96 -7.93 -4.38
C TRP A 173 -2.91 -7.38 -2.95
N ARG A 174 -2.10 -8.03 -2.12
CA ARG A 174 -1.77 -7.56 -0.76
C ARG A 174 -0.30 -7.79 -0.45
N GLY A 175 0.34 -6.78 0.13
CA GLY A 175 1.70 -6.84 0.65
C GLY A 175 1.79 -6.38 2.10
N SER A 176 2.65 -7.01 2.88
CA SER A 176 2.98 -6.60 4.25
C SER A 176 4.46 -6.32 4.40
N ILE A 177 4.77 -5.20 5.01
CA ILE A 177 6.13 -4.71 5.22
C ILE A 177 6.32 -4.41 6.70
N ASP A 178 7.30 -5.08 7.30
CA ASP A 178 7.74 -4.82 8.67
C ASP A 178 8.48 -3.47 8.74
N ILE A 179 8.15 -2.67 9.76
CA ILE A 179 8.76 -1.36 10.01
C ILE A 179 9.42 -1.43 11.38
N SER A 180 10.75 -1.53 11.39
CA SER A 180 11.53 -1.64 12.61
C SER A 180 12.24 -0.32 12.91
N ASP A 181 12.00 0.25 14.08
CA ASP A 181 12.67 1.44 14.65
C ASP A 181 12.91 2.58 13.62
N PRO A 182 11.85 3.23 13.14
CA PRO A 182 11.96 4.27 12.11
C PRO A 182 12.58 5.55 12.68
N LYS A 183 13.91 5.68 12.57
CA LYS A 183 14.66 6.89 13.00
C LYS A 183 14.35 8.11 12.14
N ASN A 184 13.93 7.90 10.92
CA ASN A 184 13.56 8.95 9.97
C ASN A 184 12.32 8.53 9.19
N ILE A 185 11.18 9.09 9.54
CA ILE A 185 9.88 8.77 8.95
C ILE A 185 9.87 8.95 7.44
N GLN A 186 10.43 10.06 6.93
CA GLN A 186 10.44 10.35 5.50
C GLN A 186 11.28 9.33 4.70
N LYS A 187 12.42 8.91 5.25
CA LYS A 187 13.23 7.85 4.64
C LYS A 187 12.48 6.52 4.67
N THR A 188 11.87 6.19 5.81
CA THR A 188 11.08 4.96 5.97
C THR A 188 9.94 4.90 4.96
N ILE A 189 9.20 5.99 4.74
CA ILE A 189 8.14 6.08 3.73
C ILE A 189 8.68 5.82 2.32
N LYS A 190 9.83 6.41 1.97
CA LYS A 190 10.45 6.19 0.65
C LYS A 190 10.91 4.74 0.46
N ASP A 191 11.54 4.16 1.46
CA ASP A 191 11.98 2.76 1.43
C ASP A 191 10.77 1.81 1.34
N TYR A 192 9.70 2.10 2.08
CA TYR A 192 8.43 1.39 2.00
C TYR A 192 7.82 1.43 0.59
N ILE A 193 7.65 2.62 0.03
CA ILE A 193 7.09 2.82 -1.32
C ILE A 193 7.89 2.03 -2.35
N LYS A 194 9.22 2.08 -2.26
CA LYS A 194 10.09 1.33 -3.16
C LYS A 194 9.81 -0.18 -3.10
N LEU A 195 9.63 -0.75 -1.90
CA LEU A 195 9.34 -2.17 -1.73
C LEU A 195 7.96 -2.54 -2.31
N VAL A 196 6.92 -1.73 -2.05
CA VAL A 196 5.58 -1.93 -2.61
C VAL A 196 5.62 -1.92 -4.13
N VAL A 197 6.23 -0.89 -4.72
CA VAL A 197 6.34 -0.76 -6.17
C VAL A 197 7.07 -1.93 -6.79
N MET A 198 8.23 -2.32 -6.24
CA MET A 198 8.99 -3.48 -6.71
C MET A 198 8.17 -4.77 -6.63
N ALA A 199 7.47 -5.00 -5.52
CA ALA A 199 6.65 -6.20 -5.33
C ALA A 199 5.47 -6.26 -6.32
N MET A 200 4.89 -5.11 -6.67
CA MET A 200 3.82 -5.04 -7.66
C MET A 200 4.36 -5.23 -9.10
N GLU A 201 5.52 -4.64 -9.42
CA GLU A 201 6.18 -4.82 -10.73
C GLU A 201 6.59 -6.28 -10.96
N ASP A 202 7.11 -6.95 -9.93
CA ASP A 202 7.51 -8.36 -10.04
C ASP A 202 6.33 -9.31 -10.32
N GLN A 203 5.12 -8.89 -9.99
CA GLN A 203 3.88 -9.63 -10.22
C GLN A 203 3.08 -9.14 -11.43
N ASP A 204 3.67 -8.28 -12.27
CA ASP A 204 3.04 -7.68 -13.46
C ASP A 204 1.70 -6.98 -13.13
N LEU A 205 1.67 -6.23 -12.00
CA LEU A 205 0.52 -5.47 -11.57
C LEU A 205 0.68 -4.00 -11.91
N ILE A 206 -0.36 -3.40 -12.49
CA ILE A 206 -0.53 -1.96 -12.85
C ILE A 206 0.63 -1.30 -13.61
N PHE A 207 1.80 -1.88 -13.63
CA PHE A 207 2.98 -1.36 -14.32
C PHE A 207 3.31 -2.23 -15.52
N ILE A 208 3.45 -1.62 -16.70
CA ILE A 208 3.89 -2.31 -17.92
C ILE A 208 5.43 -2.31 -17.90
N LYS A 209 6.05 -3.49 -17.83
CA LYS A 209 7.50 -3.60 -18.07
C LYS A 209 7.77 -3.35 -19.55
N GLU A 210 8.54 -2.32 -19.87
CA GLU A 210 9.02 -2.09 -21.24
C GLU A 210 9.74 -3.35 -21.75
N GLY A 211 9.30 -3.88 -22.87
CA GLY A 211 9.92 -5.02 -23.56
C GLY A 211 9.27 -6.39 -23.38
N LYS A 212 8.21 -6.53 -22.59
CA LYS A 212 7.34 -7.70 -22.68
C LYS A 212 6.37 -7.51 -23.86
N ASN A 213 6.55 -8.28 -24.92
CA ASN A 213 5.56 -8.36 -25.99
C ASN A 213 4.22 -8.76 -25.36
N GLU A 214 3.19 -7.97 -25.61
CA GLU A 214 1.82 -8.32 -25.28
C GLU A 214 1.49 -9.63 -26.01
N ILE A 215 1.47 -10.73 -25.28
CA ILE A 215 0.75 -11.91 -25.73
C ILE A 215 -0.69 -11.65 -25.35
N THR A 216 -1.40 -10.93 -26.20
CA THR A 216 -2.85 -10.88 -26.21
C THR A 216 -3.33 -12.25 -26.66
N GLY A 217 -3.51 -13.12 -25.71
CA GLY A 217 -4.10 -14.44 -25.92
C GLY A 217 -5.50 -14.46 -25.32
N LEU A 218 -6.50 -14.19 -26.20
CA LEU A 218 -7.93 -14.58 -26.16
C LEU A 218 -8.74 -14.18 -24.94
#